data_850eb35ec7338ef24ed2a9b259ca3d7f
#
_entry.id   850eb35ec7338ef24ed2a9b259ca3d7f
#
_cell.length_a   1.000
_cell.length_b   1.000
_cell.length_c   1.000
_cell.angle_alpha   90.00
_cell.angle_beta   90.00
_cell.angle_gamma   90.00
#
_symmetry.space_group_name_H-M   'P 1'
#
loop_
_entity.id
_entity.type
_entity.pdbx_description
1 polymer ?
#
loop_
_entity_poly.entity_id
_entity_poly.type
_entity_poly.pdbx_seq_one_letter_code
_entity_poly.pdbx_strand_id
1 'polypeptide(L)'
;NDISFEVEKGSIFSIVGPSGSGKTTLLGLCAGLDSPSAGNIELCGSNLNDLDEDERALLRNKEVGFIFQNFQLLPTLTALENVIVPLELQGEKNASKVGKELLEKVGLADRMHHYPSQLSGGEQQRVALARAFSNKPTILFADEPTGNLDEETGEKVIQLLFQLNKEAGTTLVIITHDLELANRTQQILRLKGGKIVSNEKTLAV
;
A
#
# COMPACT_ATOMS: atom_id res chain seq x y z
N ASN A 1 -15.06 11.49 12.47
CA ASN A 1 -16.23 12.40 12.51
C ASN A 1 -16.46 12.97 11.11
N ASP A 2 -17.52 12.54 10.40
CA ASP A 2 -17.99 13.06 9.10
C ASP A 2 -16.87 13.25 8.06
N ILE A 3 -16.20 12.14 7.72
CA ILE A 3 -15.18 12.11 6.68
C ILE A 3 -15.82 11.56 5.41
N SER A 4 -15.87 12.37 4.35
CA SER A 4 -16.34 11.96 3.03
C SER A 4 -15.35 12.43 1.97
N PHE A 5 -14.88 11.51 1.13
CA PHE A 5 -14.01 11.78 -0.01
C PHE A 5 -14.09 10.63 -1.02
N GLU A 6 -13.61 10.90 -2.21
CA GLU A 6 -13.53 9.94 -3.31
C GLU A 6 -12.09 9.92 -3.84
N VAL A 7 -11.67 8.74 -4.30
CA VAL A 7 -10.37 8.52 -4.95
C VAL A 7 -10.63 8.02 -6.37
N GLU A 8 -10.13 8.74 -7.35
CA GLU A 8 -10.30 8.38 -8.76
C GLU A 8 -9.45 7.14 -9.09
N LYS A 9 -10.02 6.21 -9.87
CA LYS A 9 -9.30 5.00 -10.29
C LYS A 9 -8.03 5.36 -11.07
N GLY A 10 -6.93 4.70 -10.73
CA GLY A 10 -5.63 4.91 -11.35
C GLY A 10 -4.91 6.19 -10.90
N SER A 11 -5.51 6.98 -9.98
CA SER A 11 -4.87 8.17 -9.42
C SER A 11 -3.91 7.83 -8.29
N ILE A 12 -3.01 8.78 -7.99
CA ILE A 12 -2.17 8.77 -6.80
C ILE A 12 -2.72 9.82 -5.83
N PHE A 13 -3.16 9.36 -4.67
CA PHE A 13 -3.83 10.13 -3.64
C PHE A 13 -3.01 10.11 -2.34
N SER A 14 -2.82 11.24 -1.70
CA SER A 14 -2.14 11.28 -0.40
C SER A 14 -3.05 11.77 0.72
N ILE A 15 -2.86 11.15 1.90
CA ILE A 15 -3.50 11.55 3.15
C ILE A 15 -2.40 12.05 4.08
N VAL A 16 -2.44 13.34 4.41
CA VAL A 16 -1.43 13.97 5.27
C VAL A 16 -2.04 14.52 6.56
N GLY A 17 -1.23 14.62 7.59
CA GLY A 17 -1.64 15.19 8.86
C GLY A 17 -0.66 14.82 9.98
N PRO A 18 -0.72 15.52 11.13
CA PRO A 18 0.14 15.22 12.27
C PRO A 18 -0.08 13.81 12.82
N SER A 19 0.88 13.32 13.62
CA SER A 19 0.70 12.05 14.34
C SER A 19 -0.57 12.09 15.20
N GLY A 20 -1.30 10.99 15.25
CA GLY A 20 -2.57 10.89 15.98
C GLY A 20 -3.77 11.58 15.31
N SER A 21 -3.65 12.09 14.06
CA SER A 21 -4.78 12.69 13.35
C SER A 21 -5.80 11.69 12.79
N GLY A 22 -5.57 10.39 12.95
CA GLY A 22 -6.48 9.33 12.49
C GLY A 22 -6.19 8.76 11.10
N LYS A 23 -5.02 9.06 10.48
CA LYS A 23 -4.67 8.60 9.12
C LYS A 23 -4.67 7.08 8.99
N THR A 24 -3.96 6.39 9.87
CA THR A 24 -3.88 4.90 9.87
C THR A 24 -5.26 4.27 10.13
N THR A 25 -6.06 4.86 11.02
CA THR A 25 -7.45 4.41 11.25
C THR A 25 -8.29 4.58 9.98
N LEU A 26 -8.18 5.73 9.32
CA LEU A 26 -8.90 5.98 8.08
C LEU A 26 -8.49 5.00 6.98
N LEU A 27 -7.17 4.71 6.86
CA LEU A 27 -6.67 3.68 5.93
C LEU A 27 -7.27 2.32 6.25
N GLY A 28 -7.26 1.91 7.53
CA GLY A 28 -7.83 0.63 7.95
C GLY A 28 -9.32 0.50 7.59
N LEU A 29 -10.10 1.57 7.76
CA LEU A 29 -11.50 1.64 7.35
C LEU A 29 -11.64 1.53 5.82
N CYS A 30 -10.89 2.34 5.05
CA CYS A 30 -10.93 2.32 3.59
C CYS A 30 -10.51 0.98 2.98
N ALA A 31 -9.58 0.29 3.65
CA ALA A 31 -9.10 -1.02 3.23
C ALA A 31 -9.96 -2.19 3.72
N GLY A 32 -11.03 -1.92 4.47
CA GLY A 32 -11.91 -2.96 5.01
C GLY A 32 -11.26 -3.80 6.12
N LEU A 33 -10.23 -3.28 6.79
CA LEU A 33 -9.62 -3.92 7.98
C LEU A 33 -10.40 -3.64 9.25
N ASP A 34 -11.22 -2.57 9.22
CA ASP A 34 -12.07 -2.14 10.31
C ASP A 34 -13.45 -1.75 9.76
N SER A 35 -14.46 -1.63 10.64
CA SER A 35 -15.80 -1.21 10.28
C SER A 35 -16.10 0.20 10.80
N PRO A 36 -16.71 1.08 9.99
CA PRO A 36 -17.08 2.40 10.44
C PRO A 36 -18.23 2.33 11.47
N SER A 37 -18.24 3.24 12.45
CA SER A 37 -19.35 3.37 13.40
C SER A 37 -20.63 3.86 12.73
N ALA A 38 -20.52 4.59 11.63
CA ALA A 38 -21.61 5.08 10.79
C ALA A 38 -21.06 5.48 9.41
N GLY A 39 -21.93 5.58 8.40
CA GLY A 39 -21.55 5.87 7.03
C GLY A 39 -21.30 4.62 6.22
N ASN A 40 -20.89 4.78 4.96
CA ASN A 40 -20.65 3.71 4.01
C ASN A 40 -19.25 3.84 3.42
N ILE A 41 -18.64 2.71 3.11
CA ILE A 41 -17.36 2.63 2.42
C ILE A 41 -17.54 1.77 1.18
N GLU A 42 -17.28 2.35 0.03
CA GLU A 42 -17.22 1.63 -1.25
C GLU A 42 -15.77 1.40 -1.63
N LEU A 43 -15.39 0.15 -1.85
CA LEU A 43 -14.06 -0.26 -2.27
C LEU A 43 -14.16 -1.11 -3.54
N CYS A 44 -13.57 -0.64 -4.63
CA CYS A 44 -13.58 -1.34 -5.92
C CYS A 44 -14.98 -1.75 -6.39
N GLY A 45 -15.99 -0.89 -6.16
CA GLY A 45 -17.41 -1.14 -6.54
C GLY A 45 -18.18 -2.01 -5.57
N SER A 46 -17.61 -2.41 -4.44
CA SER A 46 -18.27 -3.18 -3.39
C SER A 46 -18.49 -2.31 -2.16
N ASN A 47 -19.74 -2.31 -1.63
CA ASN A 47 -20.03 -1.64 -0.36
C ASN A 47 -19.55 -2.56 0.79
N LEU A 48 -18.53 -2.12 1.52
CA LEU A 48 -17.92 -2.92 2.60
C LEU A 48 -18.89 -3.20 3.76
N ASN A 49 -19.92 -2.37 3.92
CA ASN A 49 -20.91 -2.56 4.98
C ASN A 49 -21.84 -3.76 4.74
N ASP A 50 -21.98 -4.20 3.48
CA ASP A 50 -22.84 -5.31 3.09
C ASP A 50 -22.10 -6.65 3.12
N LEU A 51 -20.78 -6.65 3.32
CA LEU A 51 -19.91 -7.82 3.33
C LEU A 51 -19.65 -8.32 4.74
N ASP A 52 -19.62 -9.62 4.92
CA ASP A 52 -19.09 -10.25 6.13
C ASP A 52 -17.53 -10.23 6.13
N GLU A 53 -16.90 -10.72 7.21
CA GLU A 53 -15.45 -10.65 7.34
C GLU A 53 -14.73 -11.57 6.34
N ASP A 54 -15.29 -12.72 6.02
CA ASP A 54 -14.71 -13.64 5.03
C ASP A 54 -14.78 -13.03 3.62
N GLU A 55 -15.90 -12.42 3.27
CA GLU A 55 -16.09 -11.70 2.01
C GLU A 55 -15.15 -10.49 1.89
N ARG A 56 -14.96 -9.73 2.98
CA ARG A 56 -13.97 -8.63 3.03
C ARG A 56 -12.56 -9.15 2.87
N ALA A 57 -12.20 -10.27 3.51
CA ALA A 57 -10.89 -10.89 3.38
C ALA A 57 -10.62 -11.34 1.93
N LEU A 58 -11.61 -11.93 1.26
CA LEU A 58 -11.53 -12.29 -0.16
C LEU A 58 -11.36 -11.06 -1.06
N LEU A 59 -12.12 -9.99 -0.80
CA LEU A 59 -12.01 -8.73 -1.54
C LEU A 59 -10.62 -8.12 -1.35
N ARG A 60 -10.11 -8.05 -0.10
CA ARG A 60 -8.75 -7.57 0.19
C ARG A 60 -7.70 -8.37 -0.55
N ASN A 61 -7.77 -9.69 -0.48
CA ASN A 61 -6.80 -10.55 -1.16
C ASN A 61 -6.77 -10.29 -2.67
N LYS A 62 -7.94 -10.07 -3.29
CA LYS A 62 -8.07 -9.90 -4.74
C LYS A 62 -7.71 -8.48 -5.20
N GLU A 63 -8.20 -7.45 -4.51
CA GLU A 63 -8.22 -6.08 -5.02
C GLU A 63 -7.20 -5.16 -4.33
N VAL A 64 -6.68 -5.53 -3.15
CA VAL A 64 -5.93 -4.62 -2.29
C VAL A 64 -4.48 -5.08 -2.10
N GLY A 65 -3.55 -4.14 -2.26
CA GLY A 65 -2.16 -4.30 -1.83
C GLY A 65 -1.86 -3.41 -0.63
N PHE A 66 -0.91 -3.82 0.21
CA PHE A 66 -0.48 -3.06 1.39
C PHE A 66 1.03 -2.90 1.45
N ILE A 67 1.47 -1.68 1.77
CA ILE A 67 2.83 -1.34 2.16
C ILE A 67 2.75 -0.67 3.52
N PHE A 68 3.55 -1.14 4.48
CA PHE A 68 3.59 -0.62 5.84
C PHE A 68 4.97 -0.07 6.20
N GLN A 69 5.02 0.88 7.11
CA GLN A 69 6.24 1.47 7.62
C GLN A 69 7.22 0.43 8.18
N ASN A 70 6.72 -0.61 8.87
CA ASN A 70 7.51 -1.68 9.48
C ASN A 70 7.66 -2.90 8.56
N PHE A 71 7.51 -2.73 7.24
CA PHE A 71 7.61 -3.76 6.19
C PHE A 71 6.63 -4.92 6.35
N GLN A 72 6.36 -5.36 7.58
CA GLN A 72 5.49 -6.49 7.96
C GLN A 72 5.78 -7.77 7.15
N LEU A 73 7.06 -8.08 6.97
CA LEU A 73 7.48 -9.34 6.40
C LEU A 73 7.33 -10.45 7.43
N LEU A 74 6.96 -11.63 6.97
CA LEU A 74 6.92 -12.84 7.79
C LEU A 74 8.35 -13.32 8.03
N PRO A 75 8.86 -13.29 9.29
CA PRO A 75 10.29 -13.47 9.58
C PRO A 75 10.78 -14.90 9.33
N THR A 76 9.86 -15.86 9.28
CA THR A 76 10.13 -17.28 9.04
C THR A 76 10.13 -17.64 7.55
N LEU A 77 9.77 -16.70 6.68
CA LEU A 77 9.75 -16.88 5.24
C LEU A 77 10.88 -16.09 4.57
N THR A 78 11.43 -16.64 3.50
CA THR A 78 12.40 -15.96 2.63
C THR A 78 11.76 -14.76 1.90
N ALA A 79 12.57 -13.95 1.23
CA ALA A 79 12.08 -12.86 0.40
C ALA A 79 11.09 -13.35 -0.67
N LEU A 80 11.42 -14.43 -1.37
CA LEU A 80 10.54 -15.00 -2.38
C LEU A 80 9.22 -15.51 -1.78
N GLU A 81 9.30 -16.27 -0.69
CA GLU A 81 8.10 -16.78 -0.01
C GLU A 81 7.20 -15.64 0.48
N ASN A 82 7.77 -14.56 1.04
CA ASN A 82 7.00 -13.37 1.41
C ASN A 82 6.24 -12.76 0.22
N VAL A 83 6.87 -12.70 -0.95
CA VAL A 83 6.25 -12.12 -2.16
C VAL A 83 5.12 -12.99 -2.71
N ILE A 84 5.25 -14.32 -2.62
CA ILE A 84 4.29 -15.25 -3.22
C ILE A 84 3.09 -15.59 -2.33
N VAL A 85 3.13 -15.32 -1.03
CA VAL A 85 2.01 -15.59 -0.09
C VAL A 85 0.65 -15.13 -0.62
N PRO A 86 0.44 -13.89 -1.12
CA PRO A 86 -0.84 -13.47 -1.65
C PRO A 86 -1.31 -14.30 -2.84
N LEU A 87 -0.39 -14.72 -3.70
CA LEU A 87 -0.65 -15.56 -4.87
C LEU A 87 -1.04 -16.98 -4.49
N GLU A 88 -0.35 -17.56 -3.49
CA GLU A 88 -0.66 -18.90 -2.99
C GLU A 88 -2.05 -18.94 -2.34
N LEU A 89 -2.43 -17.90 -1.61
CA LEU A 89 -3.78 -17.75 -1.05
C LEU A 89 -4.87 -17.66 -2.14
N GLN A 90 -4.52 -17.16 -3.33
CA GLN A 90 -5.41 -17.16 -4.51
C GLN A 90 -5.37 -18.47 -5.30
N GLY A 91 -4.51 -19.43 -4.93
CA GLY A 91 -4.32 -20.68 -5.67
C GLY A 91 -3.59 -20.51 -7.02
N GLU A 92 -2.79 -19.43 -7.19
CA GLU A 92 -2.03 -19.16 -8.41
C GLU A 92 -0.93 -20.21 -8.63
N LYS A 93 -1.03 -20.98 -9.70
CA LYS A 93 -0.07 -22.07 -10.01
C LYS A 93 1.32 -21.58 -10.36
N ASN A 94 1.45 -20.36 -10.86
CA ASN A 94 2.72 -19.75 -11.29
C ASN A 94 3.30 -18.80 -10.24
N ALA A 95 2.84 -18.86 -8.97
CA ALA A 95 3.24 -17.94 -7.90
C ALA A 95 4.77 -17.75 -7.82
N SER A 96 5.54 -18.83 -7.83
CA SER A 96 7.00 -18.78 -7.78
C SER A 96 7.63 -18.03 -8.95
N LYS A 97 7.09 -18.19 -10.17
CA LYS A 97 7.60 -17.49 -11.36
C LYS A 97 7.31 -15.99 -11.24
N VAL A 98 6.07 -15.61 -10.89
CA VAL A 98 5.67 -14.21 -10.70
C VAL A 98 6.50 -13.55 -9.59
N GLY A 99 6.70 -14.25 -8.47
CA GLY A 99 7.50 -13.73 -7.36
C GLY A 99 8.95 -13.46 -7.75
N LYS A 100 9.58 -14.34 -8.54
CA LYS A 100 10.95 -14.14 -9.04
C LYS A 100 11.04 -12.92 -9.96
N GLU A 101 10.13 -12.80 -10.92
CA GLU A 101 10.07 -11.66 -11.84
C GLU A 101 9.89 -10.32 -11.07
N LEU A 102 9.08 -10.30 -10.01
CA LEU A 102 8.91 -9.11 -9.17
C LEU A 102 10.16 -8.80 -8.35
N LEU A 103 10.83 -9.80 -7.77
CA LEU A 103 12.08 -9.59 -7.06
C LEU A 103 13.21 -9.09 -7.98
N GLU A 104 13.27 -9.58 -9.22
CA GLU A 104 14.16 -9.02 -10.23
C GLU A 104 13.85 -7.55 -10.52
N LYS A 105 12.58 -7.20 -10.72
CA LYS A 105 12.14 -5.81 -10.95
C LYS A 105 12.53 -4.85 -9.83
N VAL A 106 12.49 -5.32 -8.57
CA VAL A 106 12.89 -4.50 -7.43
C VAL A 106 14.39 -4.60 -7.09
N GLY A 107 15.20 -5.25 -7.96
CA GLY A 107 16.64 -5.36 -7.82
C GLY A 107 17.10 -6.29 -6.69
N LEU A 108 16.35 -7.38 -6.45
CA LEU A 108 16.62 -8.37 -5.40
C LEU A 108 16.75 -9.81 -5.93
N ALA A 109 17.13 -9.98 -7.20
CA ALA A 109 17.34 -11.30 -7.81
C ALA A 109 18.27 -12.19 -6.95
N ASP A 110 19.38 -11.64 -6.47
CA ASP A 110 20.39 -12.36 -5.67
C ASP A 110 20.00 -12.51 -4.19
N ARG A 111 18.84 -11.99 -3.78
CA ARG A 111 18.33 -11.99 -2.40
C ARG A 111 17.09 -12.84 -2.19
N MET A 112 16.62 -13.56 -3.20
CA MET A 112 15.35 -14.31 -3.18
C MET A 112 15.23 -15.29 -2.02
N HIS A 113 16.36 -15.91 -1.62
CA HIS A 113 16.43 -16.92 -0.57
C HIS A 113 16.87 -16.38 0.79
N HIS A 114 17.04 -15.07 0.93
CA HIS A 114 17.37 -14.45 2.20
C HIS A 114 16.12 -14.27 3.07
N TYR A 115 16.28 -14.46 4.38
CA TYR A 115 15.26 -14.15 5.38
C TYR A 115 15.28 -12.63 5.69
N PRO A 116 14.19 -12.07 6.20
CA PRO A 116 14.13 -10.65 6.55
C PRO A 116 15.27 -10.17 7.45
N SER A 117 15.72 -10.99 8.39
CA SER A 117 16.85 -10.70 9.29
C SER A 117 18.21 -10.56 8.57
N GLN A 118 18.31 -10.99 7.33
CA GLN A 118 19.53 -10.93 6.50
C GLN A 118 19.47 -9.78 5.49
N LEU A 119 18.38 -9.00 5.49
CA LEU A 119 18.12 -7.90 4.56
C LEU A 119 18.22 -6.56 5.28
N SER A 120 18.81 -5.56 4.61
CA SER A 120 18.74 -4.17 5.06
C SER A 120 17.31 -3.64 5.05
N GLY A 121 17.02 -2.54 5.76
CA GLY A 121 15.69 -1.92 5.77
C GLY A 121 15.16 -1.59 4.37
N GLY A 122 16.01 -1.02 3.51
CA GLY A 122 15.65 -0.74 2.12
C GLY A 122 15.38 -2.00 1.29
N GLU A 123 16.13 -3.10 1.52
CA GLU A 123 15.85 -4.37 0.87
C GLU A 123 14.53 -4.97 1.36
N GLN A 124 14.26 -4.93 2.67
CA GLN A 124 12.98 -5.38 3.24
C GLN A 124 11.79 -4.59 2.66
N GLN A 125 11.92 -3.28 2.51
CA GLN A 125 10.87 -2.45 1.89
C GLN A 125 10.67 -2.80 0.41
N ARG A 126 11.72 -3.08 -0.34
CA ARG A 126 11.59 -3.57 -1.73
C ARG A 126 10.92 -4.95 -1.81
N VAL A 127 11.16 -5.84 -0.87
CA VAL A 127 10.39 -7.10 -0.76
C VAL A 127 8.91 -6.81 -0.46
N ALA A 128 8.61 -5.89 0.47
CA ALA A 128 7.24 -5.50 0.76
C ALA A 128 6.54 -4.87 -0.45
N LEU A 129 7.26 -4.05 -1.26
CA LEU A 129 6.77 -3.54 -2.55
C LEU A 129 6.43 -4.70 -3.50
N ALA A 130 7.36 -5.61 -3.74
CA ALA A 130 7.13 -6.76 -4.63
C ALA A 130 5.92 -7.59 -4.18
N ARG A 131 5.77 -7.84 -2.86
CA ARG A 131 4.61 -8.52 -2.29
C ARG A 131 3.31 -7.77 -2.55
N ALA A 132 3.31 -6.44 -2.36
CA ALA A 132 2.12 -5.61 -2.51
C ALA A 132 1.60 -5.56 -3.96
N PHE A 133 2.48 -5.74 -4.94
CA PHE A 133 2.11 -5.78 -6.37
C PHE A 133 1.92 -7.21 -6.91
N SER A 134 2.16 -8.26 -6.12
CA SER A 134 2.16 -9.64 -6.62
C SER A 134 0.79 -10.08 -7.14
N ASN A 135 -0.28 -9.74 -6.46
CA ASN A 135 -1.66 -10.06 -6.83
C ASN A 135 -2.27 -9.08 -7.85
N LYS A 136 -1.49 -8.13 -8.39
CA LYS A 136 -1.94 -7.07 -9.32
C LYS A 136 -3.13 -6.30 -8.78
N PRO A 137 -3.01 -5.66 -7.62
CA PRO A 137 -4.12 -5.04 -6.94
C PRO A 137 -4.73 -3.88 -7.73
N THR A 138 -6.04 -3.68 -7.61
CA THR A 138 -6.74 -2.50 -8.15
C THR A 138 -6.41 -1.24 -7.38
N ILE A 139 -6.19 -1.39 -6.06
CA ILE A 139 -5.78 -0.30 -5.17
C ILE A 139 -4.66 -0.74 -4.22
N LEU A 140 -3.71 0.16 -3.98
CA LEU A 140 -2.59 -0.03 -3.08
C LEU A 140 -2.63 1.02 -1.98
N PHE A 141 -2.59 0.58 -0.73
CA PHE A 141 -2.45 1.44 0.44
C PHE A 141 -1.02 1.40 0.96
N ALA A 142 -0.39 2.57 1.10
CA ALA A 142 0.96 2.72 1.62
C ALA A 142 0.95 3.60 2.87
N ASP A 143 1.20 3.02 4.04
CA ASP A 143 1.28 3.74 5.31
C ASP A 143 2.74 4.05 5.64
N GLU A 144 3.14 5.32 5.52
CA GLU A 144 4.50 5.83 5.75
C GLU A 144 5.58 4.96 5.08
N PRO A 145 5.54 4.77 3.75
CA PRO A 145 6.33 3.76 3.05
C PRO A 145 7.85 3.92 3.18
N THR A 146 8.34 5.07 3.66
CA THR A 146 9.75 5.39 3.84
C THR A 146 10.11 5.80 5.27
N GLY A 147 9.16 5.74 6.19
CA GLY A 147 9.32 6.28 7.53
C GLY A 147 10.44 5.64 8.38
N ASN A 148 10.95 4.46 8.00
CA ASN A 148 12.04 3.75 8.67
C ASN A 148 13.32 3.70 7.83
N LEU A 149 13.43 4.51 6.78
CA LEU A 149 14.58 4.54 5.87
C LEU A 149 15.31 5.89 5.97
N ASP A 150 16.59 5.87 5.65
CA ASP A 150 17.32 7.11 5.38
C ASP A 150 16.79 7.77 4.10
N GLU A 151 17.07 9.06 3.95
CA GLU A 151 16.52 9.89 2.87
C GLU A 151 16.88 9.33 1.48
N GLU A 152 18.14 8.92 1.26
CA GLU A 152 18.59 8.41 -0.05
C GLU A 152 17.92 7.09 -0.40
N THR A 153 17.84 6.18 0.57
CA THR A 153 17.15 4.88 0.40
C THR A 153 15.65 5.09 0.22
N GLY A 154 15.06 6.00 0.99
CA GLY A 154 13.65 6.37 0.90
C GLY A 154 13.28 6.87 -0.49
N GLU A 155 14.07 7.78 -1.07
CA GLU A 155 13.79 8.31 -2.41
C GLU A 155 13.85 7.20 -3.48
N LYS A 156 14.83 6.30 -3.41
CA LYS A 156 14.90 5.13 -4.33
C LYS A 156 13.66 4.23 -4.23
N VAL A 157 13.16 4.02 -3.02
CA VAL A 157 11.95 3.22 -2.77
C VAL A 157 10.70 3.92 -3.33
N ILE A 158 10.57 5.24 -3.15
CA ILE A 158 9.44 6.01 -3.71
C ILE A 158 9.47 6.02 -5.24
N GLN A 159 10.62 6.21 -5.86
CA GLN A 159 10.75 6.14 -7.32
C GLN A 159 10.30 4.77 -7.85
N LEU A 160 10.74 3.70 -7.19
CA LEU A 160 10.36 2.32 -7.54
C LEU A 160 8.85 2.09 -7.34
N LEU A 161 8.27 2.59 -6.25
CA LEU A 161 6.83 2.52 -5.99
C LEU A 161 6.03 3.20 -7.10
N PHE A 162 6.41 4.42 -7.49
CA PHE A 162 5.73 5.15 -8.56
C PHE A 162 5.90 4.48 -9.93
N GLN A 163 7.09 3.94 -10.21
CA GLN A 163 7.32 3.18 -11.44
C GLN A 163 6.41 1.95 -11.51
N LEU A 164 6.39 1.11 -10.47
CA LEU A 164 5.55 -0.10 -10.42
C LEU A 164 4.07 0.26 -10.50
N ASN A 165 3.66 1.34 -9.82
CA ASN A 165 2.28 1.83 -9.86
C ASN A 165 1.86 2.25 -11.27
N LYS A 166 2.72 3.00 -11.97
CA LYS A 166 2.49 3.42 -13.36
C LYS A 166 2.39 2.23 -14.32
N GLU A 167 3.26 1.23 -14.15
CA GLU A 167 3.25 0.02 -14.98
C GLU A 167 1.99 -0.83 -14.75
N ALA A 168 1.52 -0.91 -13.50
CA ALA A 168 0.35 -1.70 -13.13
C ALA A 168 -0.99 -0.96 -13.36
N GLY A 169 -0.99 0.36 -13.46
CA GLY A 169 -2.20 1.19 -13.53
C GLY A 169 -3.05 1.13 -12.24
N THR A 170 -2.41 0.86 -11.12
CA THR A 170 -3.05 0.70 -9.81
C THR A 170 -3.40 2.06 -9.21
N THR A 171 -4.53 2.18 -8.51
CA THR A 171 -4.82 3.35 -7.67
C THR A 171 -3.91 3.31 -6.44
N LEU A 172 -3.23 4.42 -6.11
CA LEU A 172 -2.29 4.46 -5.00
C LEU A 172 -2.74 5.47 -3.94
N VAL A 173 -2.94 5.00 -2.71
CA VAL A 173 -3.25 5.84 -1.56
C VAL A 173 -2.05 5.83 -0.61
N ILE A 174 -1.40 6.97 -0.44
CA ILE A 174 -0.23 7.13 0.43
C ILE A 174 -0.62 7.90 1.69
N ILE A 175 -0.34 7.34 2.84
CA ILE A 175 -0.34 8.07 4.10
C ILE A 175 1.09 8.51 4.37
N THR A 176 1.27 9.81 4.60
CA THR A 176 2.58 10.35 4.94
C THR A 176 2.47 11.64 5.73
N HIS A 177 3.50 11.97 6.49
CA HIS A 177 3.72 13.29 7.06
C HIS A 177 4.70 14.13 6.21
N ASP A 178 5.32 13.52 5.19
CA ASP A 178 6.20 14.17 4.25
C ASP A 178 5.38 14.93 3.19
N LEU A 179 5.50 16.26 3.24
CA LEU A 179 4.79 17.15 2.31
C LEU A 179 5.42 17.16 0.91
N GLU A 180 6.71 16.88 0.79
CA GLU A 180 7.38 16.80 -0.52
C GLU A 180 6.86 15.58 -1.29
N LEU A 181 6.77 14.44 -0.62
CA LEU A 181 6.16 13.24 -1.19
C LEU A 181 4.69 13.49 -1.54
N ALA A 182 3.92 14.12 -0.65
CA ALA A 182 2.51 14.42 -0.89
C ALA A 182 2.32 15.33 -2.12
N ASN A 183 3.17 16.32 -2.33
CA ASN A 183 3.10 17.22 -3.48
C ASN A 183 3.40 16.54 -4.83
N ARG A 184 3.92 15.32 -4.82
CA ARG A 184 4.14 14.48 -6.02
C ARG A 184 2.89 13.66 -6.39
N THR A 185 1.81 13.73 -5.61
CA THR A 185 0.54 13.03 -5.85
C THR A 185 -0.49 13.96 -6.49
N GLN A 186 -1.54 13.40 -7.09
CA GLN A 186 -2.55 14.17 -7.84
C GLN A 186 -3.61 14.82 -6.93
N GLN A 187 -3.73 14.35 -5.69
CA GLN A 187 -4.70 14.88 -4.75
C GLN A 187 -4.18 14.71 -3.32
N ILE A 188 -4.38 15.72 -2.49
CA ILE A 188 -3.94 15.73 -1.08
C ILE A 188 -5.14 15.96 -0.17
N LEU A 189 -5.42 14.99 0.70
CA LEU A 189 -6.37 15.10 1.80
C LEU A 189 -5.64 15.44 3.09
N ARG A 190 -5.95 16.58 3.70
CA ARG A 190 -5.35 16.97 4.99
C ARG A 190 -6.28 16.63 6.14
N LEU A 191 -5.77 15.83 7.08
CA LEU A 191 -6.47 15.45 8.31
C LEU A 191 -5.89 16.16 9.53
N LYS A 192 -6.78 16.61 10.43
CA LYS A 192 -6.42 17.12 11.75
C LYS A 192 -7.51 16.76 12.75
N GLY A 193 -7.13 16.08 13.85
CA GLY A 193 -8.07 15.69 14.90
C GLY A 193 -9.26 14.87 14.41
N GLY A 194 -9.05 13.96 13.44
CA GLY A 194 -10.11 13.11 12.87
C GLY A 194 -11.10 13.84 11.97
N LYS A 195 -10.74 15.01 11.41
CA LYS A 195 -11.55 15.78 10.46
C LYS A 195 -10.78 16.16 9.23
N ILE A 196 -11.45 16.29 8.09
CA ILE A 196 -10.87 16.84 6.86
C ILE A 196 -10.72 18.35 7.05
N VAL A 197 -9.51 18.86 6.84
CA VAL A 197 -9.19 20.30 6.84
C VAL A 197 -9.18 20.84 5.42
N SER A 198 -8.62 20.09 4.49
CA SER A 198 -8.69 20.39 3.05
C SER A 198 -8.61 19.12 2.22
N ASN A 199 -9.11 19.21 0.99
CA ASN A 199 -9.00 18.19 -0.05
C ASN A 199 -8.71 18.91 -1.37
N GLU A 200 -7.46 18.85 -1.81
CA GLU A 200 -6.93 19.69 -2.87
C GLU A 200 -6.40 18.82 -4.01
N LYS A 201 -6.79 19.14 -5.27
CA LYS A 201 -6.13 18.57 -6.44
C LYS A 201 -4.81 19.31 -6.66
N THR A 202 -3.73 18.56 -6.85
CA THR A 202 -2.43 19.11 -7.18
C THR A 202 -2.25 19.14 -8.70
N LEU A 203 -1.44 20.05 -9.18
CA LEU A 203 -0.94 20.03 -10.56
C LEU A 203 0.26 19.05 -10.59
N ALA A 204 0.01 17.77 -10.30
CA ALA A 204 1.08 16.77 -10.38
C ALA A 204 1.63 16.71 -11.81
N VAL A 205 2.92 16.88 -11.94
CA VAL A 205 3.69 16.86 -13.20
C VAL A 205 3.94 15.42 -13.63
#